data_1993d9043520517d9260cf41671549e7
#
_entry.id   1993d9043520517d9260cf41671549e7
#
_cell.length_a   1.000
_cell.length_b   1.000
_cell.length_c   1.000
_cell.angle_alpha   90.00
_cell.angle_beta   90.00
_cell.angle_gamma   90.00
#
_symmetry.space_group_name_H-M   'P 1'
#
loop_
_entity.id
_entity.type
_entity.pdbx_description
1 polymer ?
#
loop_
_entity_poly.entity_id
_entity_poly.type
_entity_poly.pdbx_seq_one_letter_code
_entity_poly.pdbx_strand_id
1 'polypeptide(L)'
;MDIFGKDNIIGLTDPVYPVYLDSNIMSGHAGTVIAGNWSNIVMLPCTEQNGFAPEMPNKKVDLIYLCYPNNPTGTTLTKWQLTGWVNYALANKSIILFDAAYEAFITDDTPHSIYEIDGAKDCAIEFRSFSKTAGFTGVRLGYTVVPENLKVQISKNENISLNHIWRRRQTTKFNGASYISQRAAEAIYTHAGRKQVMDNISYYHQNARIMKKELTTFGLKVYGGVNSP
;
A
#
# COMPACT_ATOMS: atom_id res chain seq x y z
N MET A 1 10.19 -7.23 4.14
CA MET A 1 10.42 -8.29 5.16
C MET A 1 11.87 -8.35 5.68
N ASP A 2 12.89 -8.19 4.85
CA ASP A 2 14.32 -8.30 5.27
C ASP A 2 14.77 -7.43 6.47
N ILE A 3 14.02 -6.37 6.80
CA ILE A 3 14.39 -5.41 7.84
C ILE A 3 13.56 -5.55 9.13
N PHE A 4 12.60 -6.48 9.16
CA PHE A 4 11.76 -6.74 10.32
C PHE A 4 12.01 -8.13 10.91
N GLY A 5 11.81 -8.27 12.21
CA GLY A 5 11.91 -9.56 12.89
C GLY A 5 10.78 -10.53 12.49
N LYS A 6 11.02 -11.83 12.70
CA LYS A 6 10.06 -12.88 12.32
C LYS A 6 8.85 -13.00 13.26
N ASP A 7 8.97 -12.45 14.46
CA ASP A 7 7.95 -12.60 15.52
C ASP A 7 6.91 -11.47 15.50
N ASN A 8 6.98 -10.57 14.49
CA ASN A 8 6.01 -9.49 14.34
C ASN A 8 4.63 -10.03 13.96
N ILE A 9 3.60 -9.48 14.57
CA ILE A 9 2.21 -9.71 14.19
C ILE A 9 1.86 -8.79 13.03
N ILE A 10 1.30 -9.37 11.96
CA ILE A 10 1.09 -8.69 10.68
C ILE A 10 -0.40 -8.59 10.40
N GLY A 11 -0.91 -7.38 10.22
CA GLY A 11 -2.26 -7.10 9.79
C GLY A 11 -2.35 -6.98 8.27
N LEU A 12 -3.25 -7.76 7.67
CA LEU A 12 -3.56 -7.72 6.24
C LEU A 12 -5.06 -7.48 6.06
N THR A 13 -5.43 -6.57 5.18
CA THR A 13 -6.83 -6.42 4.77
C THR A 13 -7.32 -7.67 4.03
N ASP A 14 -8.61 -7.97 4.11
CA ASP A 14 -9.22 -9.12 3.45
C ASP A 14 -10.55 -8.70 2.78
N PRO A 15 -10.65 -8.70 1.43
CA PRO A 15 -9.62 -9.15 0.47
C PRO A 15 -8.48 -8.15 0.26
N VAL A 16 -7.33 -8.69 -0.15
CA VAL A 16 -6.13 -7.90 -0.48
C VAL A 16 -5.32 -8.57 -1.60
N TYR A 17 -4.37 -7.84 -2.16
CA TYR A 17 -3.41 -8.37 -3.11
C TYR A 17 -2.63 -9.55 -2.49
N PRO A 18 -2.75 -10.79 -3.05
CA PRO A 18 -2.28 -12.02 -2.39
C PRO A 18 -0.79 -12.02 -2.04
N VAL A 19 0.02 -11.27 -2.80
CA VAL A 19 1.48 -11.22 -2.61
C VAL A 19 1.88 -10.72 -1.22
N TYR A 20 1.05 -9.97 -0.52
CA TYR A 20 1.39 -9.57 0.86
C TYR A 20 1.38 -10.77 1.80
N LEU A 21 0.40 -11.66 1.69
CA LEU A 21 0.39 -12.90 2.46
C LEU A 21 1.53 -13.82 2.01
N ASP A 22 1.64 -14.07 0.71
CA ASP A 22 2.63 -14.99 0.13
C ASP A 22 4.06 -14.59 0.47
N SER A 23 4.39 -13.29 0.37
CA SER A 23 5.74 -12.80 0.70
C SER A 23 6.10 -12.97 2.17
N ASN A 24 5.12 -12.85 3.07
CA ASN A 24 5.30 -13.10 4.49
C ASN A 24 5.49 -14.59 4.79
N ILE A 25 4.72 -15.47 4.13
CA ILE A 25 4.89 -16.93 4.24
C ILE A 25 6.26 -17.34 3.74
N MET A 26 6.61 -16.95 2.51
CA MET A 26 7.89 -17.31 1.86
C MET A 26 9.10 -16.83 2.63
N SER A 27 9.01 -15.71 3.32
CA SER A 27 10.10 -15.16 4.15
C SER A 27 10.10 -15.67 5.60
N GLY A 28 9.13 -16.53 5.98
CA GLY A 28 9.03 -17.13 7.31
C GLY A 28 8.55 -16.18 8.39
N HIS A 29 7.78 -15.14 8.02
CA HIS A 29 7.20 -14.18 8.98
C HIS A 29 5.75 -14.52 9.36
N ALA A 30 5.09 -15.43 8.63
CA ALA A 30 3.70 -15.79 8.91
C ALA A 30 3.52 -16.65 10.18
N GLY A 31 4.62 -17.16 10.74
CA GLY A 31 4.57 -18.07 11.89
C GLY A 31 4.23 -19.51 11.48
N THR A 32 3.48 -20.19 12.33
CA THR A 32 3.02 -21.58 12.12
C THR A 32 1.52 -21.63 11.85
N VAL A 33 1.06 -22.68 11.19
CA VAL A 33 -0.38 -22.88 10.97
C VAL A 33 -1.01 -23.51 12.19
N ILE A 34 -2.01 -22.83 12.76
CA ILE A 34 -2.82 -23.29 13.92
C ILE A 34 -4.29 -23.20 13.52
N ALA A 35 -5.00 -24.34 13.55
CA ALA A 35 -6.41 -24.44 13.16
C ALA A 35 -6.71 -23.78 11.79
N GLY A 36 -5.83 -23.96 10.81
CA GLY A 36 -5.98 -23.45 9.46
C GLY A 36 -5.55 -21.99 9.25
N ASN A 37 -5.11 -21.31 10.31
CA ASN A 37 -4.69 -19.90 10.25
C ASN A 37 -3.21 -19.74 10.58
N TRP A 38 -2.55 -18.76 9.96
CA TRP A 38 -1.17 -18.39 10.30
C TRP A 38 -1.12 -17.63 11.62
N SER A 39 -0.26 -18.08 12.56
CA SER A 39 -0.21 -17.55 13.92
C SER A 39 0.15 -16.07 14.02
N ASN A 40 0.93 -15.57 13.07
CA ASN A 40 1.41 -14.19 13.05
C ASN A 40 0.63 -13.30 12.09
N ILE A 41 -0.43 -13.83 11.43
CA ILE A 41 -1.26 -13.04 10.52
C ILE A 41 -2.61 -12.73 11.19
N VAL A 42 -3.02 -11.48 11.07
CA VAL A 42 -4.34 -10.97 11.47
C VAL A 42 -5.03 -10.48 10.21
N MET A 43 -6.09 -11.16 9.81
CA MET A 43 -6.93 -10.71 8.71
C MET A 43 -7.86 -9.60 9.21
N LEU A 44 -7.94 -8.50 8.44
CA LEU A 44 -8.75 -7.31 8.72
C LEU A 44 -9.87 -7.26 7.69
N PRO A 45 -11.10 -7.69 8.03
CA PRO A 45 -12.17 -7.83 7.05
C PRO A 45 -12.54 -6.49 6.40
N CYS A 46 -12.59 -6.49 5.06
CA CYS A 46 -13.07 -5.40 4.22
C CYS A 46 -14.30 -5.89 3.49
N THR A 47 -15.48 -5.59 4.04
CA THR A 47 -16.76 -6.09 3.56
C THR A 47 -17.63 -4.94 3.05
N GLU A 48 -18.73 -5.27 2.38
CA GLU A 48 -19.72 -4.28 2.03
C GLU A 48 -20.24 -3.51 3.25
N GLN A 49 -20.49 -4.22 4.36
CA GLN A 49 -21.07 -3.66 5.58
C GLN A 49 -20.19 -2.57 6.22
N ASN A 50 -18.87 -2.67 6.09
CA ASN A 50 -17.93 -1.64 6.56
C ASN A 50 -17.42 -0.73 5.44
N GLY A 51 -18.05 -0.77 4.25
CA GLY A 51 -17.65 0.04 3.10
C GLY A 51 -16.25 -0.29 2.59
N PHE A 52 -15.79 -1.52 2.80
CA PHE A 52 -14.43 -2.01 2.51
C PHE A 52 -13.31 -1.26 3.24
N ALA A 53 -13.65 -0.58 4.34
CA ALA A 53 -12.70 0.06 5.24
C ALA A 53 -12.52 -0.81 6.48
N PRO A 54 -11.35 -1.40 6.70
CA PRO A 54 -11.14 -2.32 7.81
C PRO A 54 -11.18 -1.58 9.16
N GLU A 55 -11.76 -2.24 10.16
CA GLU A 55 -11.73 -1.76 11.53
C GLU A 55 -10.36 -2.02 12.17
N MET A 56 -9.98 -1.17 13.13
CA MET A 56 -8.77 -1.36 13.91
C MET A 56 -8.89 -2.64 14.76
N PRO A 57 -7.88 -3.51 14.74
CA PRO A 57 -7.92 -4.76 15.50
C PRO A 57 -7.86 -4.51 17.01
N ASN A 58 -8.56 -5.35 17.78
CA ASN A 58 -8.56 -5.27 19.24
C ASN A 58 -7.23 -5.70 19.88
N LYS A 59 -6.38 -6.41 19.13
CA LYS A 59 -5.04 -6.82 19.55
C LYS A 59 -3.98 -6.02 18.81
N LYS A 60 -2.83 -5.84 19.46
CA LYS A 60 -1.70 -5.19 18.84
C LYS A 60 -1.26 -5.93 17.56
N VAL A 61 -1.03 -5.17 16.50
CA VAL A 61 -0.42 -5.60 15.24
C VAL A 61 0.83 -4.76 15.03
N ASP A 62 1.96 -5.39 14.70
CA ASP A 62 3.24 -4.69 14.59
C ASP A 62 3.47 -4.10 13.18
N LEU A 63 3.06 -4.84 12.14
CA LEU A 63 3.13 -4.41 10.74
C LEU A 63 1.75 -4.42 10.12
N ILE A 64 1.35 -3.31 9.51
CA ILE A 64 0.00 -3.14 8.95
C ILE A 64 0.13 -2.86 7.46
N TYR A 65 -0.35 -3.77 6.62
CA TYR A 65 -0.42 -3.53 5.18
C TYR A 65 -1.74 -2.83 4.84
N LEU A 66 -1.64 -1.66 4.23
CA LEU A 66 -2.77 -0.91 3.68
C LEU A 66 -2.49 -0.62 2.22
N CYS A 67 -3.32 -1.12 1.33
CA CYS A 67 -3.26 -0.85 -0.11
C CYS A 67 -4.46 0.00 -0.50
N TYR A 68 -4.24 1.27 -0.84
CA TYR A 68 -5.34 2.15 -1.24
C TYR A 68 -4.90 3.13 -2.33
N PRO A 69 -5.69 3.20 -3.44
CA PRO A 69 -6.86 2.38 -3.76
C PRO A 69 -6.57 0.88 -3.67
N ASN A 70 -7.52 0.11 -3.12
CA ASN A 70 -7.27 -1.31 -2.82
C ASN A 70 -7.39 -2.20 -4.06
N ASN A 71 -6.50 -3.14 -4.16
CA ASN A 71 -6.61 -4.30 -5.03
C ASN A 71 -7.06 -5.50 -4.16
N PRO A 72 -8.28 -6.09 -4.34
CA PRO A 72 -9.12 -6.04 -5.56
C PRO A 72 -10.36 -5.14 -5.49
N THR A 73 -10.66 -4.47 -4.39
CA THR A 73 -11.98 -3.82 -4.19
C THR A 73 -12.14 -2.49 -4.95
N GLY A 74 -11.02 -1.86 -5.37
CA GLY A 74 -11.04 -0.55 -6.02
C GLY A 74 -11.51 0.59 -5.10
N THR A 75 -11.56 0.38 -3.79
CA THR A 75 -12.00 1.38 -2.80
C THR A 75 -10.83 2.17 -2.23
N THR A 76 -11.13 3.36 -1.73
CA THR A 76 -10.17 4.25 -1.04
C THR A 76 -10.52 4.38 0.43
N LEU A 77 -9.59 4.92 1.22
CA LEU A 77 -9.87 5.37 2.59
C LEU A 77 -9.93 6.90 2.62
N THR A 78 -10.91 7.41 3.36
CA THR A 78 -11.01 8.85 3.63
C THR A 78 -9.85 9.32 4.52
N LYS A 79 -9.60 10.63 4.52
CA LYS A 79 -8.60 11.23 5.41
C LYS A 79 -8.85 10.87 6.88
N TRP A 80 -10.11 10.87 7.30
CA TRP A 80 -10.49 10.48 8.66
C TRP A 80 -10.12 9.03 9.00
N GLN A 81 -10.42 8.08 8.09
CA GLN A 81 -10.07 6.67 8.27
C GLN A 81 -8.55 6.45 8.32
N LEU A 82 -7.80 7.09 7.42
CA LEU A 82 -6.33 7.04 7.46
C LEU A 82 -5.75 7.67 8.73
N THR A 83 -6.35 8.77 9.21
CA THR A 83 -5.96 9.37 10.50
C THR A 83 -6.15 8.37 11.65
N GLY A 84 -7.24 7.61 11.66
CA GLY A 84 -7.46 6.54 12.63
C GLY A 84 -6.34 5.49 12.60
N TRP A 85 -5.93 5.04 11.42
CA TRP A 85 -4.84 4.08 11.27
C TRP A 85 -3.48 4.65 11.70
N VAL A 86 -3.18 5.91 11.38
CA VAL A 86 -1.94 6.58 11.84
C VAL A 86 -1.94 6.68 13.37
N ASN A 87 -3.04 7.09 13.97
CA ASN A 87 -3.16 7.18 15.43
C ASN A 87 -3.01 5.79 16.11
N TYR A 88 -3.64 4.76 15.53
CA TYR A 88 -3.46 3.39 16.00
C TYR A 88 -1.98 2.97 15.93
N ALA A 89 -1.31 3.22 14.82
CA ALA A 89 0.09 2.84 14.62
C ALA A 89 1.01 3.56 15.61
N LEU A 90 0.83 4.86 15.82
CA LEU A 90 1.60 5.64 16.79
C LEU A 90 1.38 5.14 18.23
N ALA A 91 0.13 4.88 18.62
CA ALA A 91 -0.21 4.40 19.97
C ALA A 91 0.37 2.99 20.26
N ASN A 92 0.40 2.12 19.25
CA ASN A 92 0.88 0.73 19.38
C ASN A 92 2.35 0.55 18.98
N LYS A 93 3.05 1.60 18.54
CA LYS A 93 4.41 1.52 17.97
C LYS A 93 4.46 0.55 16.78
N SER A 94 3.43 0.55 15.96
CA SER A 94 3.29 -0.25 14.76
C SER A 94 3.85 0.50 13.55
N ILE A 95 4.17 -0.23 12.48
CA ILE A 95 4.58 0.37 11.20
C ILE A 95 3.52 0.07 10.13
N ILE A 96 3.02 1.11 9.51
CA ILE A 96 2.16 1.01 8.34
C ILE A 96 3.03 0.84 7.09
N LEU A 97 2.73 -0.19 6.30
CA LEU A 97 3.26 -0.44 4.98
C LEU A 97 2.17 -0.03 3.98
N PHE A 98 2.23 1.22 3.53
CA PHE A 98 1.20 1.82 2.69
C PHE A 98 1.53 1.66 1.22
N ASP A 99 0.74 0.86 0.51
CA ASP A 99 0.89 0.66 -0.94
C ASP A 99 -0.06 1.62 -1.69
N ALA A 100 0.55 2.60 -2.35
CA ALA A 100 -0.12 3.61 -3.14
C ALA A 100 0.07 3.38 -4.66
N ALA A 101 0.16 2.12 -5.10
CA ALA A 101 0.41 1.79 -6.51
C ALA A 101 -0.68 2.31 -7.46
N TYR A 102 -1.89 2.52 -6.97
CA TYR A 102 -3.05 2.98 -7.75
C TYR A 102 -3.43 4.45 -7.48
N GLU A 103 -2.64 5.21 -6.73
CA GLU A 103 -2.98 6.58 -6.31
C GLU A 103 -3.28 7.54 -7.46
N ALA A 104 -2.65 7.33 -8.62
CA ALA A 104 -2.86 8.17 -9.80
C ALA A 104 -4.29 8.09 -10.37
N PHE A 105 -5.06 7.09 -9.98
CA PHE A 105 -6.47 6.92 -10.38
C PHE A 105 -7.46 7.61 -9.44
N ILE A 106 -7.02 8.15 -8.31
CA ILE A 106 -7.89 8.90 -7.38
C ILE A 106 -8.38 10.18 -8.07
N THR A 107 -9.70 10.41 -8.03
CA THR A 107 -10.35 11.57 -8.68
C THR A 107 -11.17 12.42 -7.72
N ASP A 108 -11.24 12.04 -6.45
CA ASP A 108 -11.92 12.77 -5.38
C ASP A 108 -10.92 13.29 -4.34
N ASP A 109 -11.42 13.80 -3.22
CA ASP A 109 -10.61 14.39 -2.14
C ASP A 109 -9.96 13.35 -1.20
N THR A 110 -9.93 12.06 -1.58
CA THR A 110 -9.23 11.06 -0.77
C THR A 110 -7.71 11.22 -0.91
N PRO A 111 -6.94 10.97 0.16
CA PRO A 111 -5.49 11.16 0.13
C PRO A 111 -4.79 10.30 -0.91
N HIS A 112 -3.87 10.90 -1.67
CA HIS A 112 -2.97 10.24 -2.61
C HIS A 112 -1.72 9.67 -1.93
N SER A 113 -1.46 10.10 -0.70
CA SER A 113 -0.30 9.69 0.09
C SER A 113 -0.68 9.56 1.55
N ILE A 114 -0.12 8.55 2.22
CA ILE A 114 -0.24 8.44 3.68
C ILE A 114 0.37 9.67 4.39
N TYR A 115 1.32 10.33 3.74
CA TYR A 115 2.00 11.51 4.32
C TYR A 115 1.17 12.80 4.26
N GLU A 116 -0.03 12.76 3.71
CA GLU A 116 -1.03 13.82 3.89
C GLU A 116 -1.71 13.76 5.28
N ILE A 117 -1.41 12.72 6.05
CA ILE A 117 -1.89 12.53 7.41
C ILE A 117 -0.80 12.92 8.40
N ASP A 118 -1.14 13.79 9.34
CA ASP A 118 -0.22 14.21 10.39
C ASP A 118 0.24 13.02 11.23
N GLY A 119 1.55 12.97 11.54
CA GLY A 119 2.17 11.87 12.27
C GLY A 119 2.55 10.65 11.42
N ALA A 120 2.09 10.54 10.18
CA ALA A 120 2.39 9.37 9.34
C ALA A 120 3.89 9.17 9.08
N LYS A 121 4.69 10.25 9.04
CA LYS A 121 6.16 10.14 8.87
C LYS A 121 6.86 9.43 10.02
N ASP A 122 6.21 9.31 11.16
CA ASP A 122 6.76 8.65 12.35
C ASP A 122 6.33 7.18 12.48
N CYS A 123 5.44 6.70 11.59
CA CYS A 123 4.93 5.33 11.65
C CYS A 123 4.65 4.67 10.29
N ALA A 124 4.96 5.28 9.16
CA ALA A 124 4.63 4.71 7.85
C ALA A 124 5.79 4.69 6.87
N ILE A 125 5.82 3.63 6.05
CA ILE A 125 6.62 3.47 4.83
C ILE A 125 5.64 3.44 3.66
N GLU A 126 5.90 4.23 2.61
CA GLU A 126 5.06 4.29 1.43
C GLU A 126 5.72 3.63 0.22
N PHE A 127 4.93 2.87 -0.54
CA PHE A 127 5.35 2.22 -1.78
C PHE A 127 4.63 2.83 -2.96
N ARG A 128 5.38 3.14 -4.02
CA ARG A 128 4.88 3.70 -5.27
C ARG A 128 5.28 2.84 -6.45
N SER A 129 4.44 2.77 -7.46
CA SER A 129 4.68 1.97 -8.65
C SER A 129 4.38 2.76 -9.93
N PHE A 130 5.29 2.72 -10.87
CA PHE A 130 5.06 3.24 -12.22
C PHE A 130 4.28 2.25 -13.11
N SER A 131 4.10 1.01 -12.65
CA SER A 131 3.38 -0.02 -13.41
C SER A 131 1.97 0.39 -13.79
N LYS A 132 1.27 1.09 -12.87
CA LYS A 132 -0.12 1.53 -13.08
C LYS A 132 -0.19 2.96 -13.61
N THR A 133 0.49 3.88 -12.97
CA THR A 133 0.51 5.30 -13.35
C THR A 133 0.96 5.53 -14.79
N ALA A 134 2.04 4.87 -15.21
CA ALA A 134 2.65 5.08 -16.52
C ALA A 134 2.47 3.91 -17.50
N GLY A 135 1.73 2.86 -17.13
CA GLY A 135 1.67 1.64 -17.93
C GLY A 135 3.00 0.86 -17.97
N PHE A 136 3.88 1.07 -16.99
CA PHE A 136 5.24 0.51 -16.97
C PHE A 136 5.32 -0.91 -16.38
N THR A 137 4.28 -1.71 -16.53
CA THR A 137 4.25 -3.08 -15.98
C THR A 137 5.46 -3.91 -16.44
N GLY A 138 5.85 -3.80 -17.71
CA GLY A 138 7.02 -4.50 -18.27
C GLY A 138 8.36 -3.80 -17.98
N VAL A 139 8.37 -2.52 -17.61
CA VAL A 139 9.59 -1.74 -17.31
C VAL A 139 10.17 -2.06 -15.93
N ARG A 140 9.35 -2.52 -14.99
CA ARG A 140 9.71 -2.95 -13.65
C ARG A 140 10.32 -1.84 -12.79
N LEU A 141 9.59 -0.74 -12.60
CA LEU A 141 10.04 0.39 -11.80
C LEU A 141 9.01 0.79 -10.73
N GLY A 142 9.51 1.07 -9.55
CA GLY A 142 8.79 1.63 -8.42
C GLY A 142 9.78 2.26 -7.44
N TYR A 143 9.28 2.90 -6.41
CA TYR A 143 10.10 3.46 -5.35
C TYR A 143 9.45 3.31 -3.99
N THR A 144 10.27 3.36 -2.96
CA THR A 144 9.86 3.28 -1.56
C THR A 144 10.28 4.56 -0.85
N VAL A 145 9.35 5.17 -0.14
CA VAL A 145 9.63 6.33 0.70
C VAL A 145 9.72 5.85 2.15
N VAL A 146 10.91 5.98 2.72
CA VAL A 146 11.15 5.70 4.14
C VAL A 146 11.61 7.00 4.78
N PRO A 147 10.81 7.63 5.65
CA PRO A 147 11.17 8.89 6.28
C PRO A 147 12.49 8.77 7.06
N GLU A 148 13.32 9.80 6.99
CA GLU A 148 14.63 9.78 7.65
C GLU A 148 14.52 9.67 9.17
N ASN A 149 13.49 10.31 9.73
CA ASN A 149 13.25 10.33 11.17
C ASN A 149 12.43 9.11 11.67
N LEU A 150 11.99 8.23 10.79
CA LEU A 150 11.25 7.02 11.19
C LEU A 150 12.15 6.09 11.98
N LYS A 151 11.85 5.93 13.27
CA LYS A 151 12.62 5.12 14.21
C LYS A 151 11.78 4.00 14.79
N VAL A 152 12.40 2.87 15.04
CA VAL A 152 11.81 1.74 15.78
C VAL A 152 12.66 1.41 17.00
N GLN A 153 11.98 0.99 18.06
CA GLN A 153 12.64 0.57 19.28
C GLN A 153 13.09 -0.89 19.14
N ILE A 154 14.38 -1.13 19.31
CA ILE A 154 14.98 -2.49 19.26
C ILE A 154 15.32 -3.05 20.65
N SER A 155 15.45 -2.19 21.64
CA SER A 155 15.59 -2.54 23.05
C SER A 155 15.01 -1.44 23.95
N LYS A 156 14.97 -1.66 25.28
CA LYS A 156 14.43 -0.66 26.22
C LYS A 156 14.99 0.74 26.05
N ASN A 157 16.27 0.85 25.67
CA ASN A 157 17.02 2.11 25.62
C ASN A 157 17.58 2.44 24.23
N GLU A 158 17.20 1.69 23.21
CA GLU A 158 17.82 1.83 21.89
C GLU A 158 16.77 1.92 20.78
N ASN A 159 16.85 2.99 20.01
CA ASN A 159 16.07 3.20 18.81
C ASN A 159 17.01 3.17 17.60
N ILE A 160 16.54 2.58 16.50
CA ILE A 160 17.26 2.55 15.23
C ILE A 160 16.41 3.22 14.14
N SER A 161 17.08 3.93 13.23
CA SER A 161 16.42 4.50 12.04
C SER A 161 16.10 3.41 11.03
N LEU A 162 14.81 3.26 10.67
CA LEU A 162 14.41 2.36 9.59
C LEU A 162 14.95 2.81 8.24
N ASN A 163 15.14 4.12 8.03
CA ASN A 163 15.77 4.63 6.82
C ASN A 163 17.21 4.12 6.67
N HIS A 164 18.01 4.13 7.75
CA HIS A 164 19.38 3.59 7.73
C HIS A 164 19.40 2.10 7.40
N ILE A 165 18.52 1.30 8.04
CA ILE A 165 18.42 -0.15 7.76
C ILE A 165 18.00 -0.36 6.30
N TRP A 166 16.99 0.39 5.83
CA TRP A 166 16.50 0.29 4.46
C TRP A 166 17.58 0.63 3.43
N ARG A 167 18.31 1.73 3.63
CA ARG A 167 19.42 2.11 2.76
C ARG A 167 20.49 1.01 2.69
N ARG A 168 20.87 0.44 3.84
CA ARG A 168 21.84 -0.67 3.89
C ARG A 168 21.32 -1.89 3.15
N ARG A 169 20.06 -2.28 3.38
CA ARG A 169 19.44 -3.40 2.68
C ARG A 169 19.41 -3.15 1.16
N GLN A 170 18.98 -1.96 0.74
CA GLN A 170 18.85 -1.61 -0.67
C GLN A 170 20.21 -1.66 -1.38
N THR A 171 21.22 -1.03 -0.82
CA THR A 171 22.57 -1.01 -1.41
C THR A 171 23.28 -2.37 -1.38
N THR A 172 22.84 -3.30 -0.54
CA THR A 172 23.43 -4.65 -0.45
C THR A 172 22.77 -5.63 -1.41
N LYS A 173 21.44 -5.58 -1.54
CA LYS A 173 20.68 -6.61 -2.27
C LYS A 173 20.28 -6.22 -3.69
N PHE A 174 20.25 -4.94 -4.04
CA PHE A 174 19.66 -4.53 -5.30
C PHE A 174 20.44 -3.47 -6.09
N ASN A 175 21.07 -2.49 -5.43
CA ASN A 175 21.77 -1.35 -6.03
C ASN A 175 20.94 -0.37 -6.89
N GLY A 176 19.69 -0.65 -7.14
CA GLY A 176 18.78 0.22 -7.87
C GLY A 176 18.30 -0.34 -9.21
N ALA A 177 17.28 0.31 -9.76
CA ALA A 177 16.70 -0.04 -11.05
C ALA A 177 17.63 0.37 -12.21
N SER A 178 17.42 -0.22 -13.39
CA SER A 178 18.12 0.16 -14.62
C SER A 178 18.05 1.67 -14.85
N TYR A 179 19.16 2.29 -15.26
CA TYR A 179 19.22 3.72 -15.60
C TYR A 179 18.23 4.08 -16.70
N ILE A 180 18.06 3.21 -17.70
CA ILE A 180 17.09 3.40 -18.79
C ILE A 180 15.67 3.50 -18.24
N SER A 181 15.29 2.61 -17.30
CA SER A 181 13.98 2.64 -16.64
C SER A 181 13.79 3.92 -15.84
N GLN A 182 14.83 4.39 -15.14
CA GLN A 182 14.77 5.64 -14.38
C GLN A 182 14.59 6.85 -15.31
N ARG A 183 15.29 6.92 -16.43
CA ARG A 183 15.12 7.99 -17.44
C ARG A 183 13.74 7.97 -18.09
N ALA A 184 13.20 6.77 -18.35
CA ALA A 184 11.82 6.63 -18.83
C ALA A 184 10.81 7.17 -17.82
N ALA A 185 11.00 6.89 -16.53
CA ALA A 185 10.13 7.42 -15.47
C ALA A 185 10.26 8.94 -15.32
N GLU A 186 11.46 9.50 -15.45
CA GLU A 186 11.67 10.96 -15.45
C GLU A 186 10.85 11.64 -16.56
N ALA A 187 10.76 11.01 -17.73
CA ALA A 187 10.02 11.57 -18.86
C ALA A 187 8.52 11.77 -18.57
N ILE A 188 7.91 10.95 -17.72
CA ILE A 188 6.48 11.10 -17.36
C ILE A 188 6.18 12.38 -16.57
N TYR A 189 7.19 12.99 -15.92
CA TYR A 189 7.05 14.24 -15.19
C TYR A 189 7.20 15.48 -16.05
N THR A 190 7.59 15.33 -17.33
CA THR A 190 7.54 16.42 -18.30
C THR A 190 6.09 16.80 -18.61
N HIS A 191 5.86 18.00 -19.19
CA HIS A 191 4.52 18.41 -19.60
C HIS A 191 3.86 17.42 -20.56
N ALA A 192 4.60 16.95 -21.58
CA ALA A 192 4.11 15.97 -22.54
C ALA A 192 3.84 14.60 -21.89
N GLY A 193 4.73 14.13 -21.01
CA GLY A 193 4.58 12.87 -20.28
C GLY A 193 3.37 12.88 -19.34
N ARG A 194 3.19 13.95 -18.57
CA ARG A 194 2.00 14.12 -17.69
C ARG A 194 0.71 14.10 -18.51
N LYS A 195 0.68 14.79 -19.66
CA LYS A 195 -0.51 14.74 -20.52
C LYS A 195 -0.83 13.33 -20.97
N GLN A 196 0.16 12.56 -21.46
CA GLN A 196 -0.04 11.17 -21.88
C GLN A 196 -0.52 10.27 -20.74
N VAL A 197 0.06 10.42 -19.54
CA VAL A 197 -0.40 9.68 -18.34
C VAL A 197 -1.85 9.99 -18.04
N MET A 198 -2.25 11.25 -18.04
CA MET A 198 -3.64 11.65 -17.77
C MET A 198 -4.61 11.18 -18.85
N ASP A 199 -4.20 11.20 -20.12
CA ASP A 199 -5.02 10.66 -21.23
C ASP A 199 -5.28 9.15 -21.02
N ASN A 200 -4.24 8.38 -20.63
CA ASN A 200 -4.36 6.96 -20.32
C ASN A 200 -5.27 6.70 -19.11
N ILE A 201 -5.08 7.45 -18.02
CA ILE A 201 -5.93 7.34 -16.81
C ILE A 201 -7.38 7.63 -17.16
N SER A 202 -7.64 8.68 -17.95
CA SER A 202 -8.98 9.02 -18.41
C SER A 202 -9.63 7.89 -19.22
N TYR A 203 -8.87 7.21 -20.07
CA TYR A 203 -9.32 6.06 -20.84
C TYR A 203 -9.73 4.90 -19.92
N TYR A 204 -8.90 4.56 -18.90
CA TYR A 204 -9.25 3.53 -17.94
C TYR A 204 -10.50 3.88 -17.13
N HIS A 205 -10.64 5.12 -16.68
CA HIS A 205 -11.86 5.57 -15.99
C HIS A 205 -13.11 5.51 -16.87
N GLN A 206 -12.98 5.83 -18.16
CA GLN A 206 -14.09 5.68 -19.09
C GLN A 206 -14.52 4.22 -19.20
N ASN A 207 -13.58 3.29 -19.36
CA ASN A 207 -13.87 1.87 -19.43
C ASN A 207 -14.53 1.37 -18.14
N ALA A 208 -14.01 1.75 -16.97
CA ALA A 208 -14.59 1.38 -15.68
C ALA A 208 -16.04 1.86 -15.53
N ARG A 209 -16.33 3.11 -15.94
CA ARG A 209 -17.70 3.66 -15.92
C ARG A 209 -18.64 2.89 -16.83
N ILE A 210 -18.21 2.54 -18.04
CA ILE A 210 -18.99 1.74 -18.98
C ILE A 210 -19.29 0.37 -18.36
N MET A 211 -18.25 -0.34 -17.90
CA MET A 211 -18.41 -1.67 -17.29
C MET A 211 -19.34 -1.62 -16.08
N LYS A 212 -19.14 -0.66 -15.17
CA LYS A 212 -19.99 -0.51 -13.98
C LYS A 212 -21.45 -0.28 -14.36
N LYS A 213 -21.71 0.59 -15.32
CA LYS A 213 -23.06 0.88 -15.81
C LYS A 213 -23.71 -0.38 -16.38
N GLU A 214 -23.04 -1.05 -17.32
CA GLU A 214 -23.59 -2.22 -17.99
C GLU A 214 -23.85 -3.38 -17.02
N LEU A 215 -22.88 -3.71 -16.16
CA LEU A 215 -23.02 -4.77 -15.16
C LEU A 215 -24.19 -4.46 -14.18
N THR A 216 -24.33 -3.21 -13.78
CA THR A 216 -25.47 -2.79 -12.91
C THR A 216 -26.82 -2.95 -13.65
N THR A 217 -26.85 -2.67 -14.95
CA THR A 217 -28.05 -2.86 -15.77
C THR A 217 -28.48 -4.33 -15.84
N PHE A 218 -27.51 -5.26 -15.78
CA PHE A 218 -27.77 -6.70 -15.68
C PHE A 218 -28.14 -7.18 -14.26
N GLY A 219 -28.32 -6.25 -13.31
CA GLY A 219 -28.70 -6.58 -11.93
C GLY A 219 -27.55 -6.99 -11.03
N LEU A 220 -26.30 -6.85 -11.48
CA LEU A 220 -25.13 -7.15 -10.64
C LEU A 220 -24.82 -5.97 -9.71
N LYS A 221 -24.42 -6.28 -8.49
CA LYS A 221 -23.92 -5.30 -7.53
C LYS A 221 -22.43 -5.09 -7.78
N VAL A 222 -22.05 -3.87 -8.13
CA VAL A 222 -20.69 -3.53 -8.55
C VAL A 222 -20.06 -2.54 -7.56
N TYR A 223 -18.94 -2.91 -6.98
CA TYR A 223 -18.13 -2.07 -6.10
C TYR A 223 -16.89 -1.55 -6.83
N GLY A 224 -16.30 -0.46 -6.31
CA GLY A 224 -15.13 0.16 -6.96
C GLY A 224 -15.48 0.86 -8.28
N GLY A 225 -14.50 0.98 -9.18
CA GLY A 225 -14.69 1.61 -10.49
C GLY A 225 -14.90 3.13 -10.43
N VAL A 226 -14.45 3.80 -9.37
CA VAL A 226 -14.49 5.26 -9.20
C VAL A 226 -13.07 5.79 -9.08
N ASN A 227 -12.35 5.43 -8.02
CA ASN A 227 -10.97 5.82 -7.76
C ASN A 227 -9.95 4.73 -8.09
N SER A 228 -10.36 3.66 -8.70
CA SER A 228 -9.51 2.64 -9.32
C SER A 228 -10.35 1.89 -10.33
N PRO A 229 -10.03 2.01 -11.60
CA PRO A 229 -10.72 1.29 -12.68
C PRO A 229 -10.36 -0.19 -12.72
#